data_fd4c229bd402b2b3a8ba731082cbc7b4
#
_entry.id   fd4c229bd402b2b3a8ba731082cbc7b4
#
_cell.length_a   1.000
_cell.length_b   1.000
_cell.length_c   1.000
_cell.angle_alpha   90.00
_cell.angle_beta   90.00
_cell.angle_gamma   90.00
#
_symmetry.space_group_name_H-M   'P 1'
#
loop_
_entity.id
_entity.type
_entity.pdbx_description
1 polymer ?
#
loop_
_entity_poly.entity_id
_entity_poly.type
_entity_poly.pdbx_seq_one_letter_code
_entity_poly.pdbx_strand_id
1 'polypeptide(L)'
;NHTTVARRILALEKELQIKLFKRRNTGYILTGHGISLLEQVRQIEERINQTKSKFISTPENIVGKLYIARSTDSSRLNPVLKRFQDSYPNIEVISYVGTSESQIKSYEADISILTTRYPPQDMVAKKIGTTAMHIYGSKDYLKDKNIKDLASLDWLSFRNDSVRPNTFDLIRRSVKNPNIKFASDSYTEILGLALEGCGVAFLADWDMAGKNNMKMIASESHFQEIYIWLVFHPDLVNNLRVQAFKNFFMEN
;
A
#
# COMPACT_ATOMS: atom_id res chain seq x y z
N ASN A 1 15.28 12.14 22.27
CA ASN A 1 14.92 11.62 23.58
C ASN A 1 13.42 11.77 23.78
N HIS A 2 12.68 10.66 24.03
CA HIS A 2 11.20 10.65 24.15
C HIS A 2 10.68 11.65 25.20
N THR A 3 11.39 11.82 26.30
CA THR A 3 11.01 12.77 27.37
C THR A 3 11.03 14.23 26.91
N THR A 4 11.98 14.61 26.06
CA THR A 4 12.08 15.97 25.52
C THR A 4 10.92 16.28 24.56
N VAL A 5 10.56 15.33 23.71
CA VAL A 5 9.43 15.48 22.78
C VAL A 5 8.12 15.60 23.56
N ALA A 6 7.87 14.70 24.52
CA ALA A 6 6.67 14.74 25.35
C ALA A 6 6.52 16.08 26.08
N ARG A 7 7.62 16.61 26.66
CA ARG A 7 7.61 17.91 27.34
C ARG A 7 7.26 19.07 26.40
N ARG A 8 7.81 19.08 25.17
CA ARG A 8 7.51 20.11 24.16
C ARG A 8 6.06 20.06 23.71
N ILE A 9 5.52 18.86 23.51
CA ILE A 9 4.11 18.68 23.16
C ILE A 9 3.20 19.18 24.26
N LEU A 10 3.47 18.82 25.54
CA LEU A 10 2.69 19.31 26.67
C LEU A 10 2.75 20.84 26.82
N ALA A 11 3.91 21.47 26.56
CA ALA A 11 4.03 22.91 26.55
C ALA A 11 3.19 23.56 25.47
N LEU A 12 3.19 23.01 24.25
CA LEU A 12 2.37 23.46 23.12
C LEU A 12 0.88 23.29 23.39
N GLU A 13 0.45 22.15 23.93
CA GLU A 13 -0.94 21.93 24.35
C GLU A 13 -1.41 22.96 25.37
N LYS A 14 -0.52 23.32 26.33
CA LYS A 14 -0.80 24.34 27.34
C LYS A 14 -0.91 25.74 26.75
N GLU A 15 -0.03 26.09 25.81
CA GLU A 15 -0.03 27.39 25.12
C GLU A 15 -1.28 27.55 24.27
N LEU A 16 -1.63 26.52 23.49
CA LEU A 16 -2.80 26.53 22.61
C LEU A 16 -4.13 26.29 23.34
N GLN A 17 -4.11 25.90 24.62
CA GLN A 17 -5.26 25.51 25.44
C GLN A 17 -6.12 24.39 24.80
N ILE A 18 -5.51 23.51 24.03
CA ILE A 18 -6.15 22.35 23.37
C ILE A 18 -5.35 21.10 23.63
N LYS A 19 -6.02 19.93 23.50
CA LYS A 19 -5.34 18.64 23.51
C LYS A 19 -5.04 18.18 22.09
N LEU A 20 -3.79 17.90 21.80
CA LEU A 20 -3.33 17.39 20.51
C LEU A 20 -3.30 15.86 20.47
N PHE A 21 -3.09 15.23 21.64
CA PHE A 21 -3.05 13.78 21.77
C PHE A 21 -4.03 13.29 22.84
N LYS A 22 -4.61 12.11 22.59
CA LYS A 22 -5.35 11.34 23.60
C LYS A 22 -4.72 9.96 23.78
N ARG A 23 -4.66 9.51 25.03
CA ARG A 23 -4.14 8.20 25.40
C ARG A 23 -5.20 7.12 25.12
N ARG A 24 -4.78 6.00 24.52
CA ARG A 24 -5.55 4.75 24.42
C ARG A 24 -4.73 3.59 25.00
N ASN A 25 -5.34 2.43 25.14
CA ASN A 25 -4.65 1.22 25.64
C ASN A 25 -3.47 0.80 24.73
N THR A 26 -3.52 1.17 23.45
CA THR A 26 -2.49 0.89 22.43
C THR A 26 -1.47 2.03 22.25
N GLY A 27 -1.52 3.11 23.05
CA GLY A 27 -0.61 4.24 22.94
C GLY A 27 -1.32 5.60 22.81
N TYR A 28 -0.68 6.56 22.14
CA TYR A 28 -1.21 7.89 21.91
C TYR A 28 -1.73 8.01 20.47
N ILE A 29 -2.91 8.63 20.32
CA ILE A 29 -3.48 8.98 19.01
C ILE A 29 -3.75 10.49 18.97
N LEU A 30 -3.69 11.08 17.77
CA LEU A 30 -4.04 12.49 17.57
C LEU A 30 -5.53 12.73 17.85
N THR A 31 -5.83 13.90 18.38
CA THR A 31 -7.19 14.47 18.42
C THR A 31 -7.53 15.13 17.10
N GLY A 32 -8.77 15.59 16.92
CA GLY A 32 -9.13 16.42 15.76
C GLY A 32 -8.28 17.70 15.65
N HIS A 33 -8.01 18.37 16.78
CA HIS A 33 -7.10 19.52 16.83
C HIS A 33 -5.65 19.12 16.50
N GLY A 34 -5.21 17.93 16.96
CA GLY A 34 -3.89 17.40 16.64
C GLY A 34 -3.71 17.13 15.15
N ILE A 35 -4.73 16.57 14.48
CA ILE A 35 -4.73 16.35 13.03
C ILE A 35 -4.66 17.70 12.31
N SER A 36 -5.53 18.64 12.65
CA SER A 36 -5.56 19.97 12.02
C SER A 36 -4.25 20.73 12.18
N LEU A 37 -3.63 20.69 13.37
CA LEU A 37 -2.34 21.31 13.59
C LEU A 37 -1.23 20.63 12.78
N LEU A 38 -1.24 19.31 12.67
CA LEU A 38 -0.27 18.55 11.88
C LEU A 38 -0.35 18.96 10.39
N GLU A 39 -1.56 19.16 9.86
CA GLU A 39 -1.79 19.65 8.49
C GLU A 39 -1.13 21.01 8.28
N GLN A 40 -1.36 21.96 9.21
CA GLN A 40 -0.77 23.31 9.13
C GLN A 40 0.77 23.28 9.23
N VAL A 41 1.31 22.48 10.15
CA VAL A 41 2.77 22.35 10.30
C VAL A 41 3.40 21.75 9.04
N ARG A 42 2.77 20.78 8.41
CA ARG A 42 3.24 20.21 7.12
C ARG A 42 3.26 21.25 6.01
N GLN A 43 2.25 22.11 5.92
CA GLN A 43 2.23 23.21 4.94
C GLN A 43 3.37 24.21 5.18
N ILE A 44 3.68 24.51 6.43
CA ILE A 44 4.82 25.39 6.79
C ILE A 44 6.15 24.72 6.39
N GLU A 45 6.34 23.47 6.74
CA GLU A 45 7.53 22.68 6.36
C GLU A 45 7.71 22.68 4.84
N GLU A 46 6.61 22.48 4.11
CA GLU A 46 6.61 22.47 2.65
C GLU A 46 7.02 23.84 2.08
N ARG A 47 6.50 24.94 2.61
CA ARG A 47 6.89 26.29 2.18
C ARG A 47 8.37 26.57 2.42
N ILE A 48 8.90 26.09 3.56
CA ILE A 48 10.35 26.19 3.84
C ILE A 48 11.13 25.39 2.79
N ASN A 49 10.70 24.17 2.48
CA ASN A 49 11.37 23.32 1.50
C ASN A 49 11.28 23.90 0.09
N GLN A 50 10.13 24.43 -0.34
CA GLN A 50 9.96 25.14 -1.61
C GLN A 50 10.87 26.39 -1.71
N THR A 51 11.03 27.10 -0.62
CA THR A 51 11.94 28.26 -0.59
C THR A 51 13.38 27.81 -0.76
N LYS A 52 13.79 26.75 -0.07
CA LYS A 52 15.13 26.17 -0.24
C LYS A 52 15.36 25.67 -1.66
N SER A 53 14.38 24.99 -2.27
CA SER A 53 14.53 24.41 -3.62
C SER A 53 14.61 25.44 -4.74
N LYS A 54 14.04 26.65 -4.55
CA LYS A 54 14.23 27.75 -5.53
C LYS A 54 15.69 28.15 -5.70
N PHE A 55 16.52 27.84 -4.71
CA PHE A 55 17.96 28.11 -4.74
C PHE A 55 18.81 26.87 -5.09
N ILE A 56 18.22 25.67 -5.09
CA ILE A 56 18.96 24.39 -5.20
C ILE A 56 18.09 23.37 -5.96
N SER A 57 18.25 23.28 -7.27
CA SER A 57 17.37 22.51 -8.19
C SER A 57 17.90 21.14 -8.61
N THR A 58 18.74 20.47 -7.82
CA THR A 58 19.23 19.13 -8.19
C THR A 58 18.57 18.03 -7.33
N PRO A 59 18.39 16.80 -7.83
CA PRO A 59 17.82 15.67 -7.09
C PRO A 59 18.53 15.40 -5.75
N GLU A 60 19.84 15.66 -5.69
CA GLU A 60 20.67 15.49 -4.49
C GLU A 60 20.28 16.45 -3.35
N ASN A 61 19.58 17.52 -3.65
CA ASN A 61 19.20 18.56 -2.70
C ASN A 61 17.79 18.37 -2.13
N ILE A 62 17.03 17.39 -2.64
CA ILE A 62 15.75 16.98 -2.04
C ILE A 62 16.04 16.07 -0.87
N VAL A 63 15.79 16.56 0.35
CA VAL A 63 16.14 15.87 1.59
C VAL A 63 14.90 15.60 2.45
N GLY A 64 14.99 14.62 3.34
CA GLY A 64 14.00 14.34 4.38
C GLY A 64 13.31 12.99 4.22
N LYS A 65 12.20 12.81 4.93
CA LYS A 65 11.45 11.54 4.95
C LYS A 65 10.31 11.57 3.96
N LEU A 66 10.14 10.47 3.23
CA LEU A 66 8.98 10.22 2.37
C LEU A 66 8.25 8.99 2.90
N TYR A 67 7.02 9.19 3.34
CA TYR A 67 6.18 8.14 3.89
C TYR A 67 5.31 7.55 2.79
N ILE A 68 5.49 6.26 2.50
CA ILE A 68 4.77 5.55 1.45
C ILE A 68 3.91 4.46 2.07
N ALA A 69 2.59 4.55 1.90
CA ALA A 69 1.68 3.48 2.27
C ALA A 69 1.38 2.59 1.06
N ARG A 70 1.30 1.28 1.27
CA ARG A 70 1.00 0.31 0.22
C ARG A 70 -0.19 -0.56 0.61
N SER A 71 -1.11 -0.75 -0.30
CA SER A 71 -2.23 -1.67 -0.08
C SER A 71 -1.84 -3.15 -0.17
N THR A 72 -0.61 -3.45 -0.58
CA THR A 72 -0.08 -4.81 -0.70
C THR A 72 1.39 -4.88 -0.28
N ASP A 73 1.78 -5.98 0.30
CA ASP A 73 3.14 -6.36 0.66
C ASP A 73 3.91 -7.01 -0.50
N SER A 74 3.36 -6.97 -1.73
CA SER A 74 4.04 -7.47 -2.92
C SER A 74 5.43 -6.83 -3.10
N SER A 75 6.43 -7.67 -3.37
CA SER A 75 7.81 -7.24 -3.59
C SER A 75 8.06 -6.57 -4.95
N ARG A 76 7.04 -6.48 -5.82
CA ARG A 76 7.16 -5.92 -7.18
C ARG A 76 7.59 -4.45 -7.22
N LEU A 77 7.33 -3.71 -6.16
CA LEU A 77 7.78 -2.31 -6.06
C LEU A 77 9.25 -2.17 -5.65
N ASN A 78 9.87 -3.21 -5.10
CA ASN A 78 11.22 -3.11 -4.59
C ASN A 78 12.26 -2.66 -5.63
N PRO A 79 12.26 -3.14 -6.89
CA PRO A 79 13.19 -2.66 -7.91
C PRO A 79 13.00 -1.16 -8.24
N VAL A 80 11.77 -0.67 -8.21
CA VAL A 80 11.47 0.74 -8.45
C VAL A 80 11.91 1.60 -7.27
N LEU A 81 11.63 1.15 -6.04
CA LEU A 81 12.09 1.82 -4.82
C LEU A 81 13.62 1.90 -4.75
N LYS A 82 14.32 0.82 -5.16
CA LYS A 82 15.79 0.80 -5.24
C LYS A 82 16.30 1.88 -6.20
N ARG A 83 15.77 1.93 -7.44
CA ARG A 83 16.19 2.93 -8.43
C ARG A 83 15.87 4.36 -7.97
N PHE A 84 14.70 4.55 -7.32
CA PHE A 84 14.35 5.84 -6.73
C PHE A 84 15.37 6.26 -5.67
N GLN A 85 15.74 5.35 -4.77
CA GLN A 85 16.74 5.62 -3.73
C GLN A 85 18.10 5.98 -4.32
N ASP A 86 18.51 5.33 -5.42
CA ASP A 86 19.76 5.65 -6.11
C ASP A 86 19.72 7.06 -6.75
N SER A 87 18.56 7.48 -7.25
CA SER A 87 18.37 8.80 -7.87
C SER A 87 18.19 9.93 -6.82
N TYR A 88 17.69 9.60 -5.64
CA TYR A 88 17.42 10.56 -4.57
C TYR A 88 18.02 10.07 -3.23
N PRO A 89 19.34 10.05 -3.09
CA PRO A 89 20.03 9.40 -1.95
C PRO A 89 19.75 10.06 -0.60
N ASN A 90 19.31 11.32 -0.60
CA ASN A 90 19.03 12.10 0.62
C ASN A 90 17.55 12.05 1.05
N ILE A 91 16.72 11.25 0.37
CA ILE A 91 15.35 10.94 0.80
C ILE A 91 15.34 9.61 1.55
N GLU A 92 15.00 9.65 2.84
CA GLU A 92 14.70 8.44 3.62
C GLU A 92 13.29 7.96 3.29
N VAL A 93 13.15 6.81 2.65
CA VAL A 93 11.83 6.22 2.36
C VAL A 93 11.37 5.34 3.51
N ILE A 94 10.20 5.66 4.07
CA ILE A 94 9.55 4.87 5.12
C ILE A 94 8.28 4.26 4.53
N SER A 95 8.22 2.91 4.49
CA SER A 95 7.11 2.20 3.85
C SER A 95 6.24 1.46 4.86
N TYR A 96 4.93 1.61 4.72
CA TYR A 96 3.90 0.89 5.47
C TYR A 96 3.13 -0.05 4.54
N VAL A 97 2.65 -1.16 5.10
CA VAL A 97 1.78 -2.13 4.40
C VAL A 97 0.44 -2.21 5.11
N GLY A 98 -0.61 -2.44 4.35
CA GLY A 98 -1.95 -2.60 4.91
C GLY A 98 -2.77 -1.31 5.03
N THR A 99 -2.59 -0.38 4.10
CA THR A 99 -3.21 0.94 4.13
C THR A 99 -4.73 0.88 3.93
N SER A 100 -5.47 1.45 4.86
CA SER A 100 -6.87 1.80 4.70
C SER A 100 -7.01 3.21 4.12
N GLU A 101 -8.16 3.51 3.52
CA GLU A 101 -8.49 4.86 3.05
C GLU A 101 -8.40 5.91 4.17
N SER A 102 -8.73 5.52 5.41
CA SER A 102 -8.60 6.37 6.59
C SER A 102 -7.16 6.78 6.90
N GLN A 103 -6.19 5.91 6.65
CA GLN A 103 -4.76 6.22 6.88
C GLN A 103 -4.21 7.20 5.85
N ILE A 104 -4.72 7.18 4.62
CA ILE A 104 -4.38 8.17 3.61
C ILE A 104 -4.93 9.53 4.01
N LYS A 105 -6.19 9.55 4.47
CA LYS A 105 -6.87 10.78 4.90
C LYS A 105 -6.31 11.35 6.20
N SER A 106 -5.69 10.53 7.06
CA SER A 106 -5.06 10.98 8.31
C SER A 106 -3.63 11.53 8.14
N TYR A 107 -3.16 11.70 6.93
CA TYR A 107 -1.77 12.15 6.62
C TYR A 107 -0.68 11.29 7.25
N GLU A 108 -0.96 10.04 7.56
CA GLU A 108 0.07 9.10 8.04
C GLU A 108 1.06 8.72 6.94
N ALA A 109 0.67 8.94 5.67
CA ALA A 109 1.52 8.73 4.50
C ALA A 109 1.48 9.96 3.57
N ASP A 110 2.62 10.29 2.96
CA ASP A 110 2.72 11.32 1.93
C ASP A 110 2.16 10.82 0.59
N ILE A 111 2.40 9.55 0.30
CA ILE A 111 1.96 8.86 -0.91
C ILE A 111 1.40 7.50 -0.54
N SER A 112 0.36 7.09 -1.26
CA SER A 112 -0.17 5.73 -1.18
C SER A 112 -0.12 5.05 -2.55
N ILE A 113 0.34 3.81 -2.58
CA ILE A 113 0.28 2.95 -3.75
C ILE A 113 -0.86 1.97 -3.54
N LEU A 114 -1.97 2.24 -4.21
CA LEU A 114 -3.21 1.48 -4.06
C LEU A 114 -3.42 0.53 -5.23
N THR A 115 -3.76 -0.70 -4.89
CA THR A 115 -4.23 -1.71 -5.83
C THR A 115 -5.75 -1.76 -5.71
N THR A 116 -6.45 -1.03 -6.56
CA THR A 116 -7.92 -0.92 -6.51
C THR A 116 -8.50 -0.62 -7.89
N ARG A 117 -9.78 -0.92 -8.05
CA ARG A 117 -10.53 -0.56 -9.25
C ARG A 117 -10.90 0.93 -9.28
N TYR A 118 -11.16 1.49 -8.12
CA TYR A 118 -11.59 2.88 -7.96
C TYR A 118 -10.75 3.55 -6.87
N PRO A 119 -9.96 4.57 -7.21
CA PRO A 119 -9.23 5.34 -6.20
C PRO A 119 -10.19 6.28 -5.44
N PRO A 120 -9.80 6.76 -4.25
CA PRO A 120 -10.56 7.78 -3.52
C PRO A 120 -10.78 9.04 -4.37
N GLN A 121 -12.01 9.57 -4.37
CA GLN A 121 -12.39 10.71 -5.23
C GLN A 121 -11.86 12.06 -4.73
N ASP A 122 -11.60 12.18 -3.43
CA ASP A 122 -11.11 13.38 -2.75
C ASP A 122 -9.58 13.50 -2.76
N MET A 123 -8.88 12.61 -3.46
CA MET A 123 -7.42 12.54 -3.55
C MET A 123 -6.93 12.78 -4.98
N VAL A 124 -5.69 13.22 -5.10
CA VAL A 124 -4.99 13.19 -6.38
C VAL A 124 -4.59 11.75 -6.65
N ALA A 125 -5.15 11.16 -7.71
CA ALA A 125 -4.87 9.78 -8.07
C ALA A 125 -4.29 9.71 -9.49
N LYS A 126 -3.19 9.00 -9.66
CA LYS A 126 -2.56 8.75 -10.94
C LYS A 126 -2.39 7.25 -11.17
N LYS A 127 -2.95 6.75 -12.28
CA LYS A 127 -2.77 5.35 -12.66
C LYS A 127 -1.32 5.14 -13.11
N ILE A 128 -0.63 4.21 -12.46
CA ILE A 128 0.78 3.86 -12.71
C ILE A 128 0.95 2.46 -13.27
N GLY A 129 -0.12 1.67 -13.31
CA GLY A 129 -0.07 0.33 -13.88
C GLY A 129 -1.42 -0.38 -13.86
N THR A 130 -1.42 -1.55 -14.49
CA THR A 130 -2.56 -2.45 -14.53
C THR A 130 -2.06 -3.88 -14.36
N THR A 131 -2.80 -4.70 -13.63
CA THR A 131 -2.60 -6.14 -13.56
C THR A 131 -3.96 -6.84 -13.59
N ALA A 132 -3.97 -8.13 -13.89
CA ALA A 132 -5.13 -8.97 -13.68
C ALA A 132 -4.87 -9.93 -12.52
N MET A 133 -5.93 -10.36 -11.85
CA MET A 133 -5.88 -11.46 -10.88
C MET A 133 -6.59 -12.66 -11.48
N HIS A 134 -5.88 -13.77 -11.52
CA HIS A 134 -6.42 -15.06 -11.94
C HIS A 134 -6.22 -16.10 -10.83
N ILE A 135 -6.85 -17.26 -11.01
CA ILE A 135 -6.68 -18.39 -10.11
C ILE A 135 -5.40 -19.13 -10.50
N TYR A 136 -4.47 -19.24 -9.54
CA TYR A 136 -3.22 -19.95 -9.72
C TYR A 136 -3.05 -21.03 -8.65
N GLY A 137 -2.38 -22.11 -9.02
CA GLY A 137 -1.86 -23.14 -8.12
C GLY A 137 -0.54 -23.68 -8.63
N SER A 138 0.24 -24.33 -7.76
CA SER A 138 1.46 -24.98 -8.21
C SER A 138 1.14 -26.18 -9.10
N LYS A 139 2.02 -26.47 -10.06
CA LYS A 139 1.87 -27.62 -10.95
C LYS A 139 1.82 -28.93 -10.18
N ASP A 140 2.60 -29.04 -9.12
CA ASP A 140 2.65 -30.25 -8.28
C ASP A 140 1.33 -30.46 -7.53
N TYR A 141 0.76 -29.41 -6.94
CA TYR A 141 -0.56 -29.49 -6.31
C TYR A 141 -1.66 -29.88 -7.31
N LEU A 142 -1.59 -29.34 -8.53
CA LEU A 142 -2.62 -29.53 -9.56
C LEU A 142 -2.52 -30.85 -10.33
N LYS A 143 -1.43 -31.60 -10.18
CA LYS A 143 -1.14 -32.80 -10.99
C LYS A 143 -2.26 -33.83 -11.00
N ASP A 144 -2.85 -34.08 -9.82
CA ASP A 144 -3.89 -35.10 -9.63
C ASP A 144 -5.27 -34.49 -9.29
N LYS A 145 -5.46 -33.19 -9.56
CA LYS A 145 -6.69 -32.45 -9.26
C LYS A 145 -7.55 -32.22 -10.50
N ASN A 146 -8.85 -32.30 -10.30
CA ASN A 146 -9.80 -31.88 -11.34
C ASN A 146 -9.91 -30.35 -11.36
N ILE A 147 -9.12 -29.69 -12.18
CA ILE A 147 -9.09 -28.21 -12.29
C ILE A 147 -10.39 -27.61 -12.86
N LYS A 148 -11.32 -28.42 -13.39
CA LYS A 148 -12.64 -27.94 -13.83
C LYS A 148 -13.63 -27.84 -12.68
N ASP A 149 -13.41 -28.58 -11.61
CA ASP A 149 -14.21 -28.54 -10.39
C ASP A 149 -13.49 -27.70 -9.31
N LEU A 150 -13.67 -26.39 -9.38
CA LEU A 150 -13.06 -25.43 -8.45
C LEU A 150 -13.50 -25.65 -7.00
N ALA A 151 -14.66 -26.29 -6.78
CA ALA A 151 -15.17 -26.56 -5.42
C ALA A 151 -14.39 -27.69 -4.72
N SER A 152 -13.79 -28.61 -5.51
CA SER A 152 -12.95 -29.69 -4.96
C SER A 152 -11.53 -29.25 -4.59
N LEU A 153 -11.13 -28.03 -4.94
CA LEU A 153 -9.79 -27.52 -4.67
C LEU A 153 -9.70 -26.92 -3.26
N ASP A 154 -8.50 -27.00 -2.69
CA ASP A 154 -8.16 -26.31 -1.44
C ASP A 154 -7.85 -24.84 -1.73
N TRP A 155 -8.53 -23.92 -1.07
CA TRP A 155 -8.41 -22.49 -1.32
C TRP A 155 -7.58 -21.80 -0.26
N LEU A 156 -6.72 -20.89 -0.72
CA LEU A 156 -5.98 -19.94 0.09
C LEU A 156 -6.63 -18.57 -0.09
N SER A 157 -7.05 -17.95 1.00
CA SER A 157 -7.90 -16.76 0.98
C SER A 157 -7.35 -15.65 1.84
N PHE A 158 -7.77 -14.43 1.54
CA PHE A 158 -7.63 -13.32 2.48
C PHE A 158 -8.69 -13.43 3.58
N ARG A 159 -8.35 -12.96 4.78
CA ARG A 159 -9.30 -12.90 5.88
C ARG A 159 -10.45 -11.95 5.57
N ASN A 160 -11.65 -12.27 6.11
CA ASN A 160 -12.88 -11.51 5.88
C ASN A 160 -12.79 -10.05 6.38
N ASP A 161 -11.99 -9.82 7.42
CA ASP A 161 -11.75 -8.55 8.08
C ASP A 161 -10.53 -7.80 7.51
N SER A 162 -9.93 -8.34 6.45
CA SER A 162 -8.77 -7.73 5.81
C SER A 162 -9.16 -6.49 5.01
N VAL A 163 -8.17 -5.63 4.78
CA VAL A 163 -8.27 -4.39 3.98
C VAL A 163 -8.69 -4.65 2.50
N ARG A 164 -8.88 -5.93 2.13
CA ARG A 164 -9.19 -6.37 0.76
C ARG A 164 -10.43 -7.27 0.71
N PRO A 165 -11.64 -6.72 0.93
CA PRO A 165 -12.87 -7.49 0.83
C PRO A 165 -13.07 -8.13 -0.56
N ASN A 166 -12.54 -7.52 -1.62
CA ASN A 166 -12.79 -7.93 -3.01
C ASN A 166 -12.24 -9.32 -3.36
N THR A 167 -11.11 -9.74 -2.80
CA THR A 167 -10.52 -11.06 -3.16
C THR A 167 -11.26 -12.21 -2.52
N PHE A 168 -11.72 -12.05 -1.28
CA PHE A 168 -12.58 -13.03 -0.62
C PHE A 168 -13.93 -13.16 -1.33
N ASP A 169 -14.49 -12.04 -1.76
CA ASP A 169 -15.73 -12.03 -2.55
C ASP A 169 -15.53 -12.68 -3.91
N LEU A 170 -14.36 -12.54 -4.55
CA LEU A 170 -14.05 -13.23 -5.79
C LEU A 170 -14.11 -14.75 -5.64
N ILE A 171 -13.52 -15.31 -4.59
CA ILE A 171 -13.58 -16.75 -4.33
C ILE A 171 -15.04 -17.20 -4.20
N ARG A 172 -15.85 -16.50 -3.39
CA ARG A 172 -17.26 -16.85 -3.17
C ARG A 172 -18.15 -16.69 -4.40
N ARG A 173 -17.82 -15.74 -5.28
CA ARG A 173 -18.52 -15.59 -6.58
C ARG A 173 -18.12 -16.68 -7.55
N SER A 174 -16.89 -17.15 -7.49
CA SER A 174 -16.36 -18.18 -8.38
C SER A 174 -16.74 -19.59 -7.95
N VAL A 175 -16.91 -19.81 -6.64
CA VAL A 175 -17.13 -21.15 -6.07
C VAL A 175 -18.18 -21.09 -4.96
N LYS A 176 -19.19 -21.96 -5.08
CA LYS A 176 -20.16 -22.18 -4.04
C LYS A 176 -19.54 -23.06 -2.95
N ASN A 177 -19.49 -22.57 -1.71
CA ASN A 177 -18.90 -23.26 -0.55
C ASN A 177 -17.42 -23.67 -0.77
N PRO A 178 -16.49 -22.72 -0.97
CA PRO A 178 -15.08 -23.04 -1.18
C PRO A 178 -14.47 -23.70 0.06
N ASN A 179 -13.63 -24.70 -0.14
CA ASN A 179 -12.86 -25.33 0.93
C ASN A 179 -11.66 -24.47 1.32
N ILE A 180 -11.84 -23.48 2.20
CA ILE A 180 -10.77 -22.60 2.64
C ILE A 180 -9.86 -23.36 3.61
N LYS A 181 -8.61 -23.59 3.23
CA LYS A 181 -7.58 -24.23 4.06
C LYS A 181 -6.74 -23.24 4.85
N PHE A 182 -6.43 -22.10 4.23
CA PHE A 182 -5.68 -21.02 4.84
C PHE A 182 -6.37 -19.70 4.60
N ALA A 183 -6.30 -18.79 5.58
CA ALA A 183 -6.71 -17.42 5.46
C ALA A 183 -5.67 -16.50 6.14
N SER A 184 -5.17 -15.52 5.42
CA SER A 184 -4.18 -14.55 5.91
C SER A 184 -4.54 -13.13 5.48
N ASP A 185 -4.02 -12.14 6.17
CA ASP A 185 -4.05 -10.72 5.77
C ASP A 185 -2.81 -10.29 4.98
N SER A 186 -1.81 -11.18 4.83
CA SER A 186 -0.62 -11.00 4.02
C SER A 186 -0.78 -11.61 2.62
N TYR A 187 -0.63 -10.78 1.58
CA TYR A 187 -0.59 -11.27 0.20
C TYR A 187 0.65 -12.15 -0.06
N THR A 188 1.78 -11.75 0.49
CA THR A 188 3.04 -12.50 0.33
C THR A 188 2.96 -13.89 0.97
N GLU A 189 2.27 -14.02 2.10
CA GLU A 189 2.03 -15.34 2.72
C GLU A 189 1.13 -16.22 1.85
N ILE A 190 0.01 -15.69 1.34
CA ILE A 190 -0.87 -16.43 0.43
C ILE A 190 -0.12 -16.87 -0.83
N LEU A 191 0.68 -15.97 -1.42
CA LEU A 191 1.53 -16.30 -2.57
C LEU A 191 2.53 -17.41 -2.23
N GLY A 192 3.21 -17.30 -1.07
CA GLY A 192 4.16 -18.30 -0.58
C GLY A 192 3.50 -19.68 -0.42
N LEU A 193 2.35 -19.75 0.26
CA LEU A 193 1.60 -20.99 0.44
C LEU A 193 1.16 -21.63 -0.90
N ALA A 194 0.76 -20.81 -1.88
CA ALA A 194 0.41 -21.31 -3.21
C ALA A 194 1.62 -21.89 -3.95
N LEU A 195 2.80 -21.26 -3.81
CA LEU A 195 4.06 -21.75 -4.37
C LEU A 195 4.49 -23.09 -3.76
N GLU A 196 4.27 -23.28 -2.46
CA GLU A 196 4.53 -24.53 -1.72
C GLU A 196 3.47 -25.61 -1.97
N GLY A 197 2.44 -25.33 -2.78
CA GLY A 197 1.43 -26.33 -3.13
C GLY A 197 0.35 -26.55 -2.08
N CYS A 198 0.13 -25.61 -1.17
CA CYS A 198 -0.92 -25.73 -0.15
C CYS A 198 -2.34 -25.56 -0.70
N GLY A 199 -2.48 -25.13 -1.97
CA GLY A 199 -3.77 -24.92 -2.60
C GLY A 199 -3.73 -23.93 -3.75
N VAL A 200 -4.92 -23.38 -4.08
CA VAL A 200 -5.09 -22.37 -5.13
C VAL A 200 -5.50 -21.02 -4.54
N ALA A 201 -5.12 -19.94 -5.21
CA ALA A 201 -5.43 -18.58 -4.79
C ALA A 201 -5.69 -17.67 -6.00
N PHE A 202 -6.39 -16.55 -5.76
CA PHE A 202 -6.37 -15.42 -6.68
C PHE A 202 -5.06 -14.65 -6.48
N LEU A 203 -4.20 -14.69 -7.51
CA LEU A 203 -2.89 -14.04 -7.50
C LEU A 203 -2.76 -13.10 -8.70
N ALA A 204 -1.97 -12.07 -8.55
CA ALA A 204 -1.72 -11.11 -9.61
C ALA A 204 -0.76 -11.69 -10.67
N ASP A 205 -1.10 -11.52 -11.93
CA ASP A 205 -0.33 -12.06 -13.07
C ASP A 205 1.11 -11.57 -13.07
N TRP A 206 1.33 -10.33 -12.66
CA TRP A 206 2.68 -9.77 -12.58
C TRP A 206 3.59 -10.50 -11.59
N ASP A 207 3.02 -11.12 -10.53
CA ASP A 207 3.80 -11.89 -9.57
C ASP A 207 4.14 -13.29 -10.07
N MET A 208 3.50 -13.72 -11.17
CA MET A 208 3.76 -15.02 -11.81
C MET A 208 4.94 -14.99 -12.78
N ALA A 209 5.43 -13.81 -13.16
CA ALA A 209 6.59 -13.68 -14.03
C ALA A 209 7.80 -14.41 -13.44
N GLY A 210 8.36 -15.37 -14.19
CA GLY A 210 9.49 -16.22 -13.77
C GLY A 210 9.14 -17.37 -12.81
N LYS A 211 7.87 -17.55 -12.44
CA LYS A 211 7.41 -18.66 -11.58
C LYS A 211 6.91 -19.84 -12.44
N ASN A 212 7.85 -20.55 -13.07
CA ASN A 212 7.55 -21.65 -14.00
C ASN A 212 6.83 -22.84 -13.36
N ASN A 213 6.82 -22.97 -12.04
CA ASN A 213 6.12 -24.01 -11.29
C ASN A 213 4.63 -23.68 -11.06
N MET A 214 4.19 -22.47 -11.39
CA MET A 214 2.79 -22.05 -11.25
C MET A 214 2.01 -22.26 -12.55
N LYS A 215 0.72 -22.55 -12.41
CA LYS A 215 -0.22 -22.71 -13.50
C LYS A 215 -1.49 -21.93 -13.23
N MET A 216 -1.92 -21.14 -14.20
CA MET A 216 -3.25 -20.53 -14.24
C MET A 216 -4.28 -21.63 -14.53
N ILE A 217 -5.37 -21.68 -13.78
CA ILE A 217 -6.39 -22.74 -13.87
C ILE A 217 -7.77 -22.25 -14.25
N ALA A 218 -8.02 -20.96 -14.27
CA ALA A 218 -9.34 -20.43 -14.57
C ALA A 218 -9.38 -19.65 -15.87
N SER A 219 -10.54 -19.75 -16.52
CA SER A 219 -10.90 -19.07 -17.75
C SER A 219 -11.21 -17.58 -17.54
N GLU A 220 -11.48 -16.87 -18.64
CA GLU A 220 -11.81 -15.44 -18.70
C GLU A 220 -12.94 -14.99 -17.76
N SER A 221 -13.84 -15.88 -17.34
CA SER A 221 -14.94 -15.56 -16.41
C SER A 221 -14.50 -15.37 -14.95
N HIS A 222 -13.26 -15.70 -14.60
CA HIS A 222 -12.75 -15.70 -13.24
C HIS A 222 -11.52 -14.79 -13.08
N PHE A 223 -11.42 -13.72 -13.87
CA PHE A 223 -10.36 -12.74 -13.70
C PHE A 223 -10.93 -11.41 -13.23
N GLN A 224 -10.08 -10.63 -12.60
CA GLN A 224 -10.38 -9.25 -12.26
C GLN A 224 -9.23 -8.35 -12.69
N GLU A 225 -9.51 -7.39 -13.56
CA GLU A 225 -8.58 -6.31 -13.84
C GLU A 225 -8.49 -5.37 -12.63
N ILE A 226 -7.27 -5.06 -12.24
CA ILE A 226 -6.97 -4.20 -11.10
C ILE A 226 -5.99 -3.13 -11.56
N TYR A 227 -6.26 -1.90 -11.16
CA TYR A 227 -5.40 -0.77 -11.44
C TYR A 227 -4.53 -0.45 -10.24
N ILE A 228 -3.32 -0.01 -10.53
CA ILE A 228 -2.38 0.46 -9.54
C ILE A 228 -2.33 1.97 -9.63
N TRP A 229 -2.59 2.59 -8.50
CA TRP A 229 -2.70 4.03 -8.39
C TRP A 229 -1.64 4.55 -7.43
N LEU A 230 -1.00 5.63 -7.83
CA LEU A 230 -0.26 6.51 -6.94
C LEU A 230 -1.23 7.60 -6.49
N VAL A 231 -1.45 7.67 -5.17
CA VAL A 231 -2.47 8.54 -4.57
C VAL A 231 -1.83 9.39 -3.47
N PHE A 232 -2.17 10.68 -3.43
CA PHE A 232 -1.72 11.60 -2.39
C PHE A 232 -2.73 12.73 -2.17
N HIS A 233 -2.65 13.39 -1.01
CA HIS A 233 -3.55 14.49 -0.71
C HIS A 233 -3.30 15.70 -1.64
N PRO A 234 -4.35 16.46 -2.06
CA PRO A 234 -4.19 17.65 -2.90
C PRO A 234 -3.21 18.69 -2.32
N ASP A 235 -3.14 18.84 -1.00
CA ASP A 235 -2.20 19.77 -0.35
C ASP A 235 -0.73 19.40 -0.55
N LEU A 236 -0.44 18.14 -0.88
CA LEU A 236 0.92 17.66 -1.15
C LEU A 236 1.32 17.77 -2.63
N VAL A 237 0.48 18.37 -3.46
CA VAL A 237 0.75 18.51 -4.92
C VAL A 237 2.06 19.24 -5.20
N ASN A 238 2.46 20.17 -4.33
CA ASN A 238 3.70 20.94 -4.44
C ASN A 238 4.82 20.42 -3.54
N ASN A 239 4.61 19.33 -2.80
CA ASN A 239 5.65 18.73 -1.97
C ASN A 239 6.76 18.13 -2.83
N LEU A 240 8.00 18.58 -2.64
CA LEU A 240 9.13 18.21 -3.50
C LEU A 240 9.42 16.70 -3.49
N ARG A 241 9.31 16.04 -2.35
CA ARG A 241 9.54 14.60 -2.23
C ARG A 241 8.45 13.82 -2.94
N VAL A 242 7.19 14.27 -2.81
CA VAL A 242 6.03 13.71 -3.51
C VAL A 242 6.17 13.88 -5.02
N GLN A 243 6.58 15.09 -5.47
CA GLN A 243 6.82 15.37 -6.88
C GLN A 243 7.98 14.53 -7.44
N ALA A 244 9.09 14.43 -6.71
CA ALA A 244 10.23 13.60 -7.08
C ALA A 244 9.81 12.15 -7.29
N PHE A 245 9.08 11.58 -6.33
CA PHE A 245 8.59 10.20 -6.43
C PHE A 245 7.59 10.01 -7.56
N LYS A 246 6.61 10.91 -7.69
CA LYS A 246 5.62 10.89 -8.76
C LYS A 246 6.28 10.96 -10.14
N ASN A 247 7.19 11.91 -10.35
CA ASN A 247 7.85 12.10 -11.65
C ASN A 247 8.73 10.89 -11.99
N PHE A 248 9.48 10.39 -11.00
CA PHE A 248 10.29 9.17 -11.16
C PHE A 248 9.44 7.96 -11.62
N PHE A 249 8.26 7.76 -11.04
CA PHE A 249 7.34 6.69 -11.44
C PHE A 249 6.72 6.87 -12.83
N MET A 250 6.64 8.12 -13.30
CA MET A 250 6.05 8.42 -14.63
C MET A 250 7.07 8.30 -15.77
N GLU A 251 8.36 8.39 -15.46
CA GLU A 251 9.46 8.35 -16.42
C GLU A 251 10.06 6.94 -16.58
N ASN A 252 9.75 6.00 -15.66
CA ASN A 252 10.33 4.66 -15.56
C ASN A 252 9.28 3.54 -15.50
#